data_015650762acf5d792ec5e609f17897d6
#
_entry.id   015650762acf5d792ec5e609f17897d6
#
_cell.length_a   1.000
_cell.length_b   1.000
_cell.length_c   1.000
_cell.angle_alpha   90.00
_cell.angle_beta   90.00
_cell.angle_gamma   90.00
#
_symmetry.space_group_name_H-M   'P 1'
#
loop_
_entity.id
_entity.type
_entity.pdbx_description
1 polymer ?
#
loop_
_entity_poly.entity_id
_entity_poly.type
_entity_poly.pdbx_seq_one_letter_code
_entity_poly.pdbx_strand_id
1 'polypeptide(L)'
;MNIWLIHPAEPVPISGNTRLFRYGKLCGLLAKRGHVATQWASTFDHFSKQQRTRGDCLFEVEAGYRVQLVYGSPYKKHVGFARMRSQREVAQNFTKCAEKSVPPDVIVVSLPTLELATTVLAYAEARKIPVVVDIRDLWPDVFFTAFPSWAQSLVRPLFRKYEQQATDICRRASVLTAVSDTYLSWGLEKARRPRYVHEK
;
A
#
# COMPACT_ATOMS: atom_id res chain seq x y z
N MET A 1 17.59 -10.63 -4.70
CA MET A 1 17.12 -9.46 -3.92
C MET A 1 15.93 -9.90 -3.08
N ASN A 2 15.75 -9.31 -1.88
CA ASN A 2 14.55 -9.45 -1.06
C ASN A 2 13.64 -8.24 -1.31
N ILE A 3 12.41 -8.45 -1.75
CA ILE A 3 11.50 -7.39 -2.23
C ILE A 3 10.17 -7.49 -1.48
N TRP A 4 9.73 -6.40 -0.89
CA TRP A 4 8.42 -6.34 -0.26
C TRP A 4 7.42 -5.58 -1.14
N LEU A 5 6.25 -6.19 -1.39
CA LEU A 5 5.14 -5.60 -2.13
C LEU A 5 3.95 -5.43 -1.19
N ILE A 6 3.63 -4.19 -0.84
CA ILE A 6 2.71 -3.87 0.26
C ILE A 6 1.41 -3.29 -0.26
N HIS A 7 0.33 -4.07 -0.19
CA HIS A 7 -1.04 -3.64 -0.48
C HIS A 7 -2.04 -4.40 0.41
N PRO A 8 -2.64 -3.75 1.41
CA PRO A 8 -3.43 -4.46 2.43
C PRO A 8 -4.69 -5.13 1.89
N ALA A 9 -5.26 -4.64 0.79
CA ALA A 9 -6.53 -5.13 0.25
C ALA A 9 -6.39 -6.09 -0.93
N GLU A 10 -5.17 -6.43 -1.39
CA GLU A 10 -5.02 -7.39 -2.49
C GLU A 10 -5.36 -8.83 -2.06
N PRO A 11 -5.97 -9.61 -2.97
CA PRO A 11 -6.12 -11.06 -2.80
C PRO A 11 -4.75 -11.74 -2.67
N VAL A 12 -4.71 -12.78 -1.84
CA VAL A 12 -3.50 -13.57 -1.59
C VAL A 12 -3.77 -15.05 -1.85
N PRO A 13 -2.80 -15.83 -2.37
CA PRO A 13 -3.01 -17.22 -2.79
C PRO A 13 -2.91 -18.21 -1.62
N ILE A 14 -3.63 -17.95 -0.51
CA ILE A 14 -3.59 -18.80 0.68
C ILE A 14 -4.82 -19.72 0.81
N SER A 15 -5.87 -19.48 0.05
CA SER A 15 -7.09 -20.30 0.12
C SER A 15 -7.61 -20.58 -1.28
N GLY A 16 -7.24 -21.73 -1.82
CA GLY A 16 -7.82 -22.25 -3.08
C GLY A 16 -7.55 -21.39 -4.31
N ASN A 17 -8.49 -21.41 -5.25
CA ASN A 17 -8.35 -20.82 -6.58
C ASN A 17 -8.58 -19.29 -6.56
N THR A 18 -7.68 -18.51 -5.92
CA THR A 18 -7.79 -17.06 -5.80
C THR A 18 -7.23 -16.36 -7.04
N ARG A 19 -8.04 -15.52 -7.69
CA ARG A 19 -7.57 -14.66 -8.79
C ARG A 19 -6.57 -13.64 -8.23
N LEU A 20 -5.31 -13.78 -8.58
CA LEU A 20 -4.25 -12.84 -8.19
C LEU A 20 -4.37 -11.53 -8.95
N PHE A 21 -4.14 -10.42 -8.25
CA PHE A 21 -4.02 -9.10 -8.81
C PHE A 21 -2.54 -8.77 -9.08
N ARG A 22 -2.21 -7.49 -9.21
CA ARG A 22 -0.89 -7.02 -9.67
C ARG A 22 0.25 -7.53 -8.79
N TYR A 23 0.16 -7.37 -7.47
CA TYR A 23 1.28 -7.72 -6.58
C TYR A 23 1.44 -9.23 -6.43
N GLY A 24 0.36 -9.98 -6.34
CA GLY A 24 0.45 -11.44 -6.33
C GLY A 24 1.10 -12.00 -7.60
N LYS A 25 0.72 -11.47 -8.78
CA LYS A 25 1.36 -11.85 -10.05
C LYS A 25 2.83 -11.44 -10.10
N LEU A 26 3.15 -10.23 -9.62
CA LEU A 26 4.52 -9.72 -9.61
C LEU A 26 5.40 -10.52 -8.67
N CYS A 27 4.90 -10.93 -7.48
CA CYS A 27 5.63 -11.81 -6.58
C CYS A 27 6.01 -13.14 -7.24
N GLY A 28 5.07 -13.80 -7.90
CA GLY A 28 5.37 -15.04 -8.63
C GLY A 28 6.37 -14.85 -9.77
N LEU A 29 6.30 -13.74 -10.50
CA LEU A 29 7.28 -13.42 -11.55
C LEU A 29 8.68 -13.13 -10.99
N LEU A 30 8.77 -12.42 -9.87
CA LEU A 30 10.03 -12.13 -9.20
C LEU A 30 10.66 -13.40 -8.63
N ALA A 31 9.87 -14.28 -8.03
CA ALA A 31 10.32 -15.58 -7.52
C ALA A 31 10.91 -16.44 -8.65
N LYS A 32 10.23 -16.52 -9.80
CA LYS A 32 10.74 -17.23 -10.99
C LYS A 32 12.06 -16.66 -11.54
N ARG A 33 12.36 -15.39 -11.22
CA ARG A 33 13.63 -14.74 -11.59
C ARG A 33 14.71 -14.86 -10.50
N GLY A 34 14.49 -15.69 -9.49
CA GLY A 34 15.47 -15.94 -8.41
C GLY A 34 15.49 -14.87 -7.32
N HIS A 35 14.47 -14.03 -7.21
CA HIS A 35 14.31 -13.09 -6.10
C HIS A 35 13.44 -13.68 -4.99
N VAL A 36 13.56 -13.14 -3.78
CA VAL A 36 12.62 -13.40 -2.70
C VAL A 36 11.62 -12.25 -2.66
N ALA A 37 10.35 -12.55 -2.92
CA ALA A 37 9.29 -11.57 -2.93
C ALA A 37 8.28 -11.86 -1.82
N THR A 38 7.99 -10.87 -0.97
CA THR A 38 6.99 -10.99 0.09
C THR A 38 5.82 -10.05 -0.21
N GLN A 39 4.64 -10.63 -0.44
CA GLN A 39 3.40 -9.88 -0.54
C GLN A 39 2.85 -9.60 0.86
N TRP A 40 2.71 -8.33 1.21
CA TRP A 40 2.13 -7.90 2.48
C TRP A 40 0.67 -7.52 2.28
N ALA A 41 -0.24 -8.18 3.01
CA ALA A 41 -1.67 -7.96 2.93
C ALA A 41 -2.31 -7.95 4.32
N SER A 42 -3.57 -7.50 4.42
CA SER A 42 -4.33 -7.58 5.66
C SER A 42 -4.83 -9.01 5.93
N THR A 43 -4.95 -9.38 7.21
CA THR A 43 -5.69 -10.57 7.61
C THR A 43 -7.18 -10.48 7.25
N PHE A 44 -7.72 -9.27 7.07
CA PHE A 44 -9.11 -9.06 6.65
C PHE A 44 -9.21 -8.94 5.12
N ASP A 45 -9.98 -9.83 4.52
CA ASP A 45 -10.27 -9.76 3.08
C ASP A 45 -11.30 -8.68 2.78
N HIS A 46 -10.86 -7.67 2.03
CA HIS A 46 -11.69 -6.54 1.65
C HIS A 46 -12.87 -6.94 0.75
N PHE A 47 -12.71 -7.94 -0.10
CA PHE A 47 -13.72 -8.33 -1.08
C PHE A 47 -14.76 -9.29 -0.50
N SER A 48 -14.31 -10.37 0.13
CA SER A 48 -15.21 -11.36 0.78
C SER A 48 -15.74 -10.91 2.13
N LYS A 49 -15.18 -9.85 2.74
CA LYS A 49 -15.50 -9.37 4.09
C LYS A 49 -15.28 -10.43 5.17
N GLN A 50 -14.31 -11.28 4.97
CA GLN A 50 -13.95 -12.36 5.89
C GLN A 50 -12.55 -12.18 6.46
N GLN A 51 -12.37 -12.66 7.68
CA GLN A 51 -11.06 -12.72 8.31
C GLN A 51 -10.33 -13.99 7.81
N ARG A 52 -9.17 -13.82 7.17
CA ARG A 52 -8.34 -14.92 6.64
C ARG A 52 -7.67 -15.70 7.77
N THR A 53 -7.16 -14.96 8.77
CA THR A 53 -6.46 -15.53 9.94
C THR A 53 -6.81 -14.71 11.20
N ARG A 54 -6.63 -15.32 12.39
CA ARG A 54 -6.89 -14.66 13.66
C ARG A 54 -5.82 -13.64 14.08
N GLY A 55 -4.65 -13.70 13.47
CA GLY A 55 -3.50 -12.84 13.80
C GLY A 55 -2.51 -12.77 12.64
N ASP A 56 -1.39 -12.08 12.87
CA ASP A 56 -0.32 -11.97 11.90
C ASP A 56 0.23 -13.36 11.54
N CYS A 57 0.44 -13.64 10.27
CA CYS A 57 0.94 -14.91 9.78
C CYS A 57 1.84 -14.74 8.56
N LEU A 58 2.89 -15.56 8.48
CA LEU A 58 3.75 -15.68 7.31
C LEU A 58 3.50 -17.05 6.65
N PHE A 59 3.24 -17.03 5.34
CA PHE A 59 3.06 -18.22 4.52
C PHE A 59 4.10 -18.24 3.42
N GLU A 60 4.67 -19.42 3.14
CA GLU A 60 5.41 -19.66 1.91
C GLU A 60 4.45 -20.24 0.87
N VAL A 61 4.29 -19.56 -0.25
CA VAL A 61 3.39 -19.94 -1.35
C VAL A 61 4.11 -20.89 -2.30
N GLU A 62 5.31 -20.50 -2.69
CA GLU A 62 6.27 -21.26 -3.51
C GLU A 62 7.68 -20.74 -3.22
N ALA A 63 8.69 -21.43 -3.69
CA ALA A 63 10.09 -21.04 -3.48
C ALA A 63 10.32 -19.58 -3.92
N GLY A 64 10.69 -18.71 -2.98
CA GLY A 64 10.91 -17.27 -3.23
C GLY A 64 9.65 -16.41 -3.24
N TYR A 65 8.44 -16.97 -3.10
CA TYR A 65 7.21 -16.17 -2.93
C TYR A 65 6.58 -16.41 -1.57
N ARG A 66 6.49 -15.35 -0.77
CA ARG A 66 5.91 -15.37 0.58
C ARG A 66 4.74 -14.40 0.70
N VAL A 67 3.82 -14.69 1.59
CA VAL A 67 2.72 -13.81 1.98
C VAL A 67 2.81 -13.52 3.46
N GLN A 68 2.99 -12.26 3.82
CA GLN A 68 2.88 -11.75 5.19
C GLN A 68 1.51 -11.15 5.40
N LEU A 69 0.69 -11.76 6.22
CA LEU A 69 -0.57 -11.19 6.69
C LEU A 69 -0.34 -10.35 7.94
N VAL A 70 -0.91 -9.15 7.94
CA VAL A 70 -0.85 -8.20 9.05
C VAL A 70 -2.26 -7.98 9.57
N TYR A 71 -2.45 -8.09 10.88
CA TYR A 71 -3.77 -8.00 11.49
C TYR A 71 -4.41 -6.63 11.28
N GLY A 72 -5.67 -6.67 10.84
CA GLY A 72 -6.60 -5.56 10.79
C GLY A 72 -8.00 -6.04 11.17
N SER A 73 -8.72 -5.28 12.00
CA SER A 73 -10.06 -5.64 12.44
C SER A 73 -11.06 -5.65 11.28
N PRO A 74 -12.10 -6.50 11.35
CA PRO A 74 -13.10 -6.60 10.29
C PRO A 74 -13.98 -5.34 10.20
N TYR A 75 -14.48 -5.05 8.98
CA TYR A 75 -15.43 -3.99 8.70
C TYR A 75 -16.41 -4.38 7.59
N LYS A 76 -17.64 -3.85 7.66
CA LYS A 76 -18.70 -4.16 6.69
C LYS A 76 -18.74 -3.16 5.53
N LYS A 77 -18.69 -1.85 5.83
CA LYS A 77 -18.87 -0.77 4.84
C LYS A 77 -17.54 -0.38 4.19
N HIS A 78 -17.57 -0.04 2.88
CA HIS A 78 -16.41 0.43 2.13
C HIS A 78 -15.90 1.80 2.58
N VAL A 79 -16.73 2.61 3.22
CA VAL A 79 -16.39 3.90 3.83
C VAL A 79 -16.92 3.90 5.26
N GLY A 80 -16.11 4.40 6.22
CA GLY A 80 -16.52 4.53 7.62
C GLY A 80 -15.39 4.32 8.63
N PHE A 81 -15.69 4.66 9.89
CA PHE A 81 -14.72 4.62 10.99
C PHE A 81 -14.11 3.22 11.24
N ALA A 82 -14.89 2.15 11.08
CA ALA A 82 -14.40 0.78 11.26
C ALA A 82 -13.30 0.43 10.24
N ARG A 83 -13.44 0.87 8.96
CA ARG A 83 -12.40 0.70 7.95
C ARG A 83 -11.16 1.53 8.29
N MET A 84 -11.33 2.78 8.69
CA MET A 84 -10.21 3.64 9.11
C MET A 84 -9.45 3.06 10.30
N ARG A 85 -10.19 2.50 11.28
CA ARG A 85 -9.59 1.78 12.41
C ARG A 85 -8.76 0.59 11.93
N SER A 86 -9.35 -0.27 11.11
CA SER A 86 -8.66 -1.43 10.54
C SER A 86 -7.37 -1.03 9.79
N GLN A 87 -7.40 0.05 9.00
CA GLN A 87 -6.23 0.56 8.28
C GLN A 87 -5.13 1.04 9.24
N ARG A 88 -5.50 1.71 10.35
CA ARG A 88 -4.54 2.11 11.38
C ARG A 88 -3.93 0.92 12.11
N GLU A 89 -4.74 -0.08 12.43
CA GLU A 89 -4.27 -1.34 13.05
C GLU A 89 -3.26 -2.04 12.15
N VAL A 90 -3.56 -2.15 10.84
CA VAL A 90 -2.61 -2.71 9.86
C VAL A 90 -1.30 -1.91 9.84
N ALA A 91 -1.36 -0.58 9.83
CA ALA A 91 -0.16 0.26 9.85
C ALA A 91 0.67 0.07 11.13
N GLN A 92 0.04 0.00 12.29
CA GLN A 92 0.71 -0.22 13.58
C GLN A 92 1.34 -1.62 13.68
N ASN A 93 0.60 -2.65 13.25
CA ASN A 93 1.06 -4.04 13.30
C ASN A 93 2.12 -4.32 12.22
N PHE A 94 2.10 -3.59 11.09
CA PHE A 94 3.16 -3.65 10.07
C PHE A 94 4.54 -3.45 10.70
N THR A 95 4.73 -2.42 11.49
CA THR A 95 6.04 -2.15 12.13
C THR A 95 6.51 -3.34 12.97
N LYS A 96 5.62 -3.92 13.79
CA LYS A 96 5.95 -5.07 14.64
C LYS A 96 6.34 -6.31 13.83
N CYS A 97 5.65 -6.56 12.71
CA CYS A 97 5.97 -7.67 11.80
C CYS A 97 7.27 -7.40 11.04
N ALA A 98 7.46 -6.18 10.56
CA ALA A 98 8.62 -5.76 9.80
C ALA A 98 9.92 -5.83 10.62
N GLU A 99 9.86 -5.49 11.91
CA GLU A 99 11.00 -5.59 12.83
C GLU A 99 11.46 -7.05 13.08
N LYS A 100 10.55 -8.01 12.93
CA LYS A 100 10.83 -9.43 13.07
C LYS A 100 11.22 -10.11 11.76
N SER A 101 11.10 -9.40 10.64
CA SER A 101 11.36 -9.92 9.31
C SER A 101 12.77 -9.57 8.83
N VAL A 102 13.30 -10.36 7.91
CA VAL A 102 14.55 -9.99 7.21
C VAL A 102 14.30 -8.73 6.40
N PRO A 103 15.06 -7.64 6.61
CA PRO A 103 14.85 -6.39 5.87
C PRO A 103 14.93 -6.60 4.35
N PRO A 104 14.11 -5.90 3.57
CA PRO A 104 14.17 -6.00 2.10
C PRO A 104 15.24 -5.07 1.51
N ASP A 105 15.65 -5.37 0.29
CA ASP A 105 16.51 -4.49 -0.50
C ASP A 105 15.71 -3.32 -1.10
N VAL A 106 14.39 -3.52 -1.32
CA VAL A 106 13.46 -2.50 -1.85
C VAL A 106 12.04 -2.80 -1.39
N ILE A 107 11.27 -1.74 -1.17
CA ILE A 107 9.85 -1.82 -0.84
C ILE A 107 9.03 -1.16 -1.95
N VAL A 108 7.94 -1.84 -2.37
CA VAL A 108 6.89 -1.25 -3.21
C VAL A 108 5.63 -1.13 -2.37
N VAL A 109 5.13 0.07 -2.17
CA VAL A 109 3.90 0.32 -1.40
C VAL A 109 2.88 1.05 -2.24
N SER A 110 1.64 0.57 -2.21
CA SER A 110 0.56 1.20 -2.99
C SER A 110 -0.17 2.30 -2.23
N LEU A 111 -0.63 3.31 -2.97
CA LEU A 111 -1.67 4.23 -2.56
C LEU A 111 -3.02 3.81 -3.20
N PRO A 112 -4.16 3.97 -2.47
CA PRO A 112 -4.28 4.48 -1.11
C PRO A 112 -4.01 3.37 -0.09
N THR A 113 -3.43 3.60 0.92
CA THR A 113 -3.63 3.67 2.38
C THR A 113 -2.54 4.55 2.94
N LEU A 114 -2.88 5.80 3.17
CA LEU A 114 -1.89 6.81 3.57
C LEU A 114 -1.19 6.45 4.88
N GLU A 115 -1.94 5.93 5.85
CA GLU A 115 -1.39 5.55 7.15
C GLU A 115 -0.31 4.46 7.00
N LEU A 116 -0.60 3.42 6.23
CA LEU A 116 0.36 2.34 6.00
C LEU A 116 1.56 2.83 5.20
N ALA A 117 1.35 3.59 4.12
CA ALA A 117 2.44 4.12 3.32
C ALA A 117 3.37 5.04 4.14
N THR A 118 2.80 5.90 5.01
CA THR A 118 3.58 6.73 5.93
C THR A 118 4.43 5.88 6.89
N THR A 119 3.85 4.81 7.45
CA THR A 119 4.55 3.90 8.35
C THR A 119 5.66 3.14 7.63
N VAL A 120 5.38 2.66 6.42
CA VAL A 120 6.36 1.97 5.56
C VAL A 120 7.54 2.88 5.24
N LEU A 121 7.29 4.14 4.86
CA LEU A 121 8.34 5.11 4.58
C LEU A 121 9.20 5.40 5.82
N ALA A 122 8.59 5.55 6.99
CA ALA A 122 9.33 5.76 8.24
C ALA A 122 10.24 4.55 8.58
N TYR A 123 9.73 3.32 8.42
CA TYR A 123 10.50 2.09 8.58
C TYR A 123 11.69 2.03 7.61
N ALA A 124 11.43 2.35 6.35
CA ALA A 124 12.43 2.28 5.28
C ALA A 124 13.52 3.34 5.43
N GLU A 125 13.18 4.58 5.77
CA GLU A 125 14.14 5.67 6.01
C GLU A 125 15.10 5.34 7.14
N ALA A 126 14.60 4.82 8.27
CA ALA A 126 15.42 4.39 9.39
C ALA A 126 16.48 3.32 9.02
N ARG A 127 16.23 2.60 7.90
CA ARG A 127 17.10 1.51 7.42
C ARG A 127 17.75 1.79 6.07
N LYS A 128 17.55 2.99 5.51
CA LYS A 128 18.06 3.41 4.19
C LYS A 128 17.59 2.50 3.05
N ILE A 129 16.37 1.98 3.14
CA ILE A 129 15.77 1.11 2.14
C ILE A 129 15.01 1.98 1.12
N PRO A 130 15.25 1.84 -0.19
CA PRO A 130 14.51 2.59 -1.20
C PRO A 130 13.05 2.14 -1.26
N VAL A 131 12.15 3.13 -1.45
CA VAL A 131 10.71 2.89 -1.53
C VAL A 131 10.16 3.37 -2.86
N VAL A 132 9.49 2.46 -3.57
CA VAL A 132 8.67 2.76 -4.74
C VAL A 132 7.22 2.94 -4.26
N VAL A 133 6.63 4.09 -4.54
CA VAL A 133 5.21 4.35 -4.26
C VAL A 133 4.40 4.14 -5.54
N ASP A 134 3.48 3.15 -5.51
CA ASP A 134 2.61 2.79 -6.63
C ASP A 134 1.23 3.47 -6.47
N ILE A 135 0.98 4.50 -7.27
CA ILE A 135 -0.22 5.32 -7.21
C ILE A 135 -1.35 4.62 -7.99
N ARG A 136 -2.33 4.08 -7.28
CA ARG A 136 -3.47 3.36 -7.85
C ARG A 136 -4.77 4.13 -7.78
N ASP A 137 -4.82 5.18 -6.95
CA ASP A 137 -5.97 6.05 -6.76
C ASP A 137 -5.51 7.43 -6.29
N LEU A 138 -6.25 8.47 -6.66
CA LEU A 138 -5.94 9.88 -6.37
C LEU A 138 -6.51 10.32 -5.00
N TRP A 139 -6.32 9.50 -3.99
CA TRP A 139 -6.76 9.80 -2.64
C TRP A 139 -5.86 10.86 -1.96
N PRO A 140 -6.40 11.93 -1.35
CA PRO A 140 -7.80 12.18 -1.06
C PRO A 140 -8.59 12.89 -2.16
N ASP A 141 -7.95 13.31 -3.26
CA ASP A 141 -8.54 14.23 -4.24
C ASP A 141 -9.80 13.66 -4.91
N VAL A 142 -9.87 12.33 -5.08
CA VAL A 142 -11.07 11.64 -5.60
C VAL A 142 -12.33 11.90 -4.77
N PHE A 143 -12.21 12.21 -3.47
CA PHE A 143 -13.37 12.53 -2.66
C PHE A 143 -13.99 13.87 -3.00
N PHE A 144 -13.20 14.83 -3.48
CA PHE A 144 -13.73 16.13 -3.86
C PHE A 144 -14.65 16.04 -5.07
N THR A 145 -14.44 15.05 -5.95
CA THR A 145 -15.31 14.85 -7.12
C THR A 145 -16.73 14.41 -6.75
N ALA A 146 -16.95 13.91 -5.54
CA ALA A 146 -18.28 13.57 -5.03
C ALA A 146 -19.09 14.81 -4.59
N PHE A 147 -18.46 15.97 -4.48
CA PHE A 147 -19.11 17.22 -4.08
C PHE A 147 -19.28 18.18 -5.27
N PRO A 148 -20.38 18.92 -5.34
CA PRO A 148 -20.53 20.01 -6.32
C PRO A 148 -19.37 21.00 -6.21
N SER A 149 -18.95 21.62 -7.33
CA SER A 149 -17.78 22.49 -7.40
C SER A 149 -17.79 23.62 -6.36
N TRP A 150 -18.96 24.19 -6.09
CA TRP A 150 -19.13 25.25 -5.08
C TRP A 150 -18.88 24.77 -3.63
N ALA A 151 -19.12 23.48 -3.35
CA ALA A 151 -18.94 22.91 -2.01
C ALA A 151 -17.52 22.39 -1.77
N GLN A 152 -16.74 22.15 -2.84
CA GLN A 152 -15.39 21.57 -2.72
C GLN A 152 -14.46 22.45 -1.89
N SER A 153 -14.51 23.77 -2.04
CA SER A 153 -13.70 24.72 -1.27
C SER A 153 -14.06 24.69 0.24
N LEU A 154 -15.31 24.42 0.58
CA LEU A 154 -15.78 24.35 1.96
C LEU A 154 -15.37 23.05 2.66
N VAL A 155 -15.32 21.94 1.92
CA VAL A 155 -14.98 20.62 2.51
C VAL A 155 -13.47 20.36 2.48
N ARG A 156 -12.71 21.01 1.63
CA ARG A 156 -11.26 20.82 1.48
C ARG A 156 -10.46 20.96 2.78
N PRO A 157 -10.75 21.92 3.68
CA PRO A 157 -10.06 22.02 4.97
C PRO A 157 -10.15 20.76 5.83
N LEU A 158 -11.26 19.99 5.73
CA LEU A 158 -11.44 18.74 6.47
C LEU A 158 -10.48 17.64 6.00
N PHE A 159 -10.01 17.71 4.75
CA PHE A 159 -9.09 16.75 4.15
C PHE A 159 -7.64 17.22 4.12
N ARG A 160 -7.34 18.43 4.64
CA ARG A 160 -5.99 19.02 4.62
C ARG A 160 -4.92 18.10 5.18
N LYS A 161 -5.23 17.37 6.26
CA LYS A 161 -4.31 16.39 6.86
C LYS A 161 -3.97 15.27 5.87
N TYR A 162 -4.95 14.76 5.16
CA TYR A 162 -4.74 13.70 4.16
C TYR A 162 -4.01 14.21 2.93
N GLU A 163 -4.28 15.45 2.48
CA GLU A 163 -3.53 16.10 1.40
C GLU A 163 -2.04 16.27 1.76
N GLN A 164 -1.76 16.74 2.97
CA GLN A 164 -0.41 16.86 3.48
C GLN A 164 0.29 15.50 3.56
N GLN A 165 -0.39 14.48 4.07
CA GLN A 165 0.12 13.13 4.16
C GLN A 165 0.44 12.54 2.78
N ALA A 166 -0.45 12.69 1.79
CA ALA A 166 -0.19 12.26 0.41
C ALA A 166 1.00 13.00 -0.21
N THR A 167 1.11 14.30 0.04
CA THR A 167 2.26 15.13 -0.39
C THR A 167 3.57 14.62 0.23
N ASP A 168 3.59 14.36 1.52
CA ASP A 168 4.78 13.87 2.21
C ASP A 168 5.19 12.48 1.71
N ILE A 169 4.23 11.58 1.46
CA ILE A 169 4.48 10.26 0.89
C ILE A 169 5.14 10.39 -0.48
N CYS A 170 4.56 11.20 -1.39
CA CYS A 170 5.11 11.38 -2.73
C CYS A 170 6.52 12.00 -2.72
N ARG A 171 6.81 12.93 -1.79
CA ARG A 171 8.12 13.56 -1.64
C ARG A 171 9.20 12.60 -1.14
N ARG A 172 8.84 11.72 -0.21
CA ARG A 172 9.75 10.76 0.43
C ARG A 172 9.98 9.51 -0.42
N ALA A 173 9.17 9.29 -1.45
CA ALA A 173 9.33 8.18 -2.36
C ALA A 173 10.64 8.28 -3.15
N SER A 174 11.40 7.19 -3.22
CA SER A 174 12.58 7.10 -4.11
C SER A 174 12.17 7.11 -5.58
N VAL A 175 11.05 6.44 -5.90
CA VAL A 175 10.47 6.36 -7.24
C VAL A 175 8.94 6.37 -7.12
N LEU A 176 8.27 7.04 -8.06
CA LEU A 176 6.82 6.97 -8.22
C LEU A 176 6.47 6.10 -9.42
N THR A 177 5.47 5.24 -9.27
CA THR A 177 4.82 4.52 -10.37
C THR A 177 3.32 4.74 -10.29
N ALA A 178 2.63 4.60 -11.42
CA ALA A 178 1.19 4.82 -11.44
C ALA A 178 0.49 3.92 -12.47
N VAL A 179 -0.84 3.90 -12.42
CA VAL A 179 -1.69 3.17 -13.37
C VAL A 179 -1.83 3.89 -14.71
N SER A 180 -1.51 5.19 -14.75
CA SER A 180 -1.53 6.03 -15.96
C SER A 180 -0.64 7.27 -15.77
N ASP A 181 -0.29 7.94 -16.89
CA ASP A 181 0.47 9.20 -16.85
C ASP A 181 -0.24 10.32 -16.07
N THR A 182 -1.57 10.37 -16.09
CA THR A 182 -2.35 11.33 -15.28
C THR A 182 -2.13 11.11 -13.79
N TYR A 183 -2.13 9.87 -13.34
CA TYR A 183 -1.87 9.52 -11.94
C TYR A 183 -0.42 9.78 -11.55
N LEU A 184 0.51 9.51 -12.46
CA LEU A 184 1.92 9.82 -12.22
C LEU A 184 2.14 11.34 -12.12
N SER A 185 1.55 12.12 -13.01
CA SER A 185 1.63 13.58 -12.98
C SER A 185 1.10 14.17 -11.68
N TRP A 186 -0.04 13.64 -11.18
CA TRP A 186 -0.57 14.01 -9.86
C TRP A 186 0.44 13.75 -8.73
N GLY A 187 1.10 12.58 -8.74
CA GLY A 187 2.12 12.24 -7.75
C GLY A 187 3.35 13.16 -7.82
N LEU A 188 3.82 13.46 -9.04
CA LEU A 188 4.96 14.35 -9.28
C LEU A 188 4.67 15.80 -8.86
N GLU A 189 3.45 16.29 -9.11
CA GLU A 189 2.99 17.59 -8.64
C GLU A 189 3.02 17.67 -7.11
N LYS A 190 2.49 16.66 -6.42
CA LYS A 190 2.58 16.56 -4.95
C LYS A 190 4.03 16.45 -4.47
N ALA A 191 4.86 15.70 -5.15
CA ALA A 191 6.29 15.58 -4.83
C ALA A 191 7.08 16.87 -5.08
N ARG A 192 6.55 17.78 -5.89
CA ARG A 192 7.20 19.03 -6.34
C ARG A 192 8.58 18.78 -6.95
N ARG A 193 8.68 17.77 -7.80
CA ARG A 193 9.90 17.41 -8.52
C ARG A 193 9.61 16.93 -9.95
N PRO A 194 10.58 17.00 -10.86
CA PRO A 194 10.43 16.45 -12.20
C PRO A 194 10.33 14.91 -12.18
N ARG A 195 9.87 14.37 -13.30
CA ARG A 195 9.82 12.93 -13.55
C ARG A 195 11.24 12.39 -13.71
N TYR A 196 11.54 11.29 -13.04
CA TYR A 196 12.76 10.53 -13.27
C TYR A 196 12.59 9.55 -14.45
N VAL A 197 13.71 9.17 -15.08
CA VAL A 197 13.71 8.28 -16.28
C VAL A 197 13.00 6.94 -16.02
N HIS A 198 13.03 6.44 -14.80
CA HIS A 198 12.48 5.13 -14.41
C HIS A 198 11.01 5.19 -13.95
N GLU A 199 10.39 6.36 -13.87
CA GLU A 199 9.01 6.52 -13.42
C GLU A 199 8.02 6.29 -14.56
N LYS A 200 7.04 5.41 -14.31
CA LYS A 200 6.01 5.00 -15.29
C LYS A 200 4.64 4.92 -14.64
#